data_8a0a5b7b0734623d229017e05b0da214
#
_entry.id   8a0a5b7b0734623d229017e05b0da214
#
_cell.length_a   1.000
_cell.length_b   1.000
_cell.length_c   1.000
_cell.angle_alpha   90.00
_cell.angle_beta   90.00
_cell.angle_gamma   90.00
#
_symmetry.space_group_name_H-M   'P 1'
#
loop_
_entity.id
_entity.type
_entity.pdbx_description
1 polymer ?
#
loop_
_entity_poly.entity_id
_entity_poly.type
_entity_poly.pdbx_seq_one_letter_code
_entity_poly.pdbx_strand_id
1 'polypeptide(L)'
;MDIKKFNVVLFEPEIPQNTGNIARLCACTGANLYLVGKLGFSLSDKYTKRAGLDYWYSVNITRIDTLEDLKAQNPDANFYYLTTKSKVSYFDTQFKEGDFLVFGPESRGIPEDILFAPDANSITIPMKAGQRSLNLSNSVAIVLYEAIRQAG
;
A
#
# COMPACT_ATOMS: atom_id res chain seq x y z
N MET A 1 11.17 12.85 -16.44
CA MET A 1 11.03 11.38 -16.41
C MET A 1 9.57 11.01 -16.23
N ASP A 2 9.06 10.18 -17.10
CA ASP A 2 7.64 9.79 -17.09
C ASP A 2 7.47 8.49 -16.28
N ILE A 3 6.88 8.62 -15.09
CA ILE A 3 6.66 7.49 -14.19
C ILE A 3 5.19 7.07 -14.29
N LYS A 4 4.94 5.80 -14.59
CA LYS A 4 3.58 5.27 -14.68
C LYS A 4 2.92 5.28 -13.31
N LYS A 5 1.61 5.55 -13.30
CA LYS A 5 0.85 5.80 -12.09
C LYS A 5 0.29 4.51 -11.49
N PHE A 6 0.51 4.35 -10.19
CA PHE A 6 -0.03 3.26 -9.39
C PHE A 6 -0.84 3.78 -8.22
N ASN A 7 -1.54 2.88 -7.53
CA ASN A 7 -2.37 3.21 -6.39
C ASN A 7 -1.88 2.44 -5.18
N VAL A 8 -1.46 3.16 -4.14
CA VAL A 8 -1.06 2.59 -2.87
C VAL A 8 -2.24 2.66 -1.92
N VAL A 9 -2.57 1.53 -1.28
CA VAL A 9 -3.67 1.41 -0.33
C VAL A 9 -3.13 0.98 1.00
N LEU A 10 -3.39 1.75 2.04
CA LEU A 10 -3.07 1.40 3.42
C LEU A 10 -4.36 1.05 4.13
N PHE A 11 -4.51 -0.23 4.49
CA PHE A 11 -5.67 -0.72 5.22
C PHE A 11 -5.43 -0.57 6.71
N GLU A 12 -6.18 0.31 7.34
CA GLU A 12 -6.14 0.59 8.79
C GLU A 12 -4.72 0.78 9.34
N PRO A 13 -3.93 1.69 8.76
CA PRO A 13 -2.56 1.92 9.23
C PRO A 13 -2.55 2.44 10.66
N GLU A 14 -1.53 2.05 11.43
CA GLU A 14 -1.46 2.29 12.86
C GLU A 14 -0.40 3.31 13.25
N ILE A 15 0.72 3.36 12.52
CA ILE A 15 1.89 4.17 12.88
C ILE A 15 1.98 5.42 12.01
N PRO A 16 1.81 6.62 12.58
CA PRO A 16 1.76 7.85 11.78
C PRO A 16 3.03 8.13 10.99
N GLN A 17 4.21 7.77 11.52
CA GLN A 17 5.48 7.95 10.83
C GLN A 17 5.55 7.14 9.53
N ASN A 18 5.02 5.91 9.53
CA ASN A 18 4.98 5.10 8.32
C ASN A 18 4.08 5.72 7.26
N THR A 19 2.90 6.17 7.66
CA THR A 19 1.96 6.83 6.72
C THR A 19 2.58 8.10 6.16
N GLY A 20 3.27 8.89 6.98
CA GLY A 20 3.97 10.08 6.53
C GLY A 20 5.06 9.79 5.51
N ASN A 21 5.88 8.77 5.77
CA ASN A 21 6.94 8.34 4.84
C ASN A 21 6.34 7.84 3.52
N ILE A 22 5.22 7.13 3.59
CA ILE A 22 4.53 6.63 2.40
C ILE A 22 3.92 7.79 1.60
N ALA A 23 3.36 8.79 2.27
CA ALA A 23 2.85 9.98 1.59
C ALA A 23 3.97 10.70 0.82
N ARG A 24 5.16 10.83 1.43
CA ARG A 24 6.34 11.38 0.75
C ARG A 24 6.73 10.56 -0.46
N LEU A 25 6.74 9.22 -0.33
CA LEU A 25 7.03 8.31 -1.43
C LEU A 25 6.04 8.49 -2.58
N CYS A 26 4.75 8.60 -2.27
CA CYS A 26 3.71 8.81 -3.28
C CYS A 26 3.87 10.17 -3.96
N ALA A 27 4.25 11.22 -3.22
CA ALA A 27 4.55 12.52 -3.82
C ALA A 27 5.70 12.41 -4.82
N CYS A 28 6.75 11.65 -4.50
CA CYS A 28 7.93 11.47 -5.36
C CYS A 28 7.63 10.64 -6.61
N THR A 29 6.64 9.75 -6.56
CA THR A 29 6.35 8.82 -7.67
C THR A 29 5.09 9.16 -8.43
N GLY A 30 4.30 10.11 -7.96
CA GLY A 30 3.00 10.44 -8.55
C GLY A 30 1.91 9.41 -8.22
N ALA A 31 2.17 8.45 -7.35
CA ALA A 31 1.17 7.45 -6.96
C ALA A 31 0.03 8.09 -6.15
N ASN A 32 -1.18 7.57 -6.33
CA ASN A 32 -2.30 7.91 -5.46
C ASN A 32 -2.17 7.15 -4.14
N LEU A 33 -2.61 7.76 -3.06
CA LEU A 33 -2.63 7.13 -1.73
C LEU A 33 -4.06 7.05 -1.22
N TYR A 34 -4.49 5.84 -0.88
CA TYR A 34 -5.79 5.58 -0.27
C TYR A 34 -5.60 5.11 1.15
N LEU A 35 -6.31 5.73 2.09
CA LEU A 35 -6.33 5.33 3.48
C LEU A 35 -7.70 4.72 3.76
N VAL A 36 -7.75 3.42 4.01
CA VAL A 36 -8.98 2.64 4.08
C VAL A 36 -9.24 2.20 5.52
N GLY A 37 -10.48 2.37 5.96
CA GLY A 37 -10.92 1.93 7.27
C GLY A 37 -10.51 2.86 8.40
N LYS A 38 -10.44 2.32 9.61
CA LYS A 38 -10.11 3.09 10.81
C LYS A 38 -8.60 3.29 10.94
N LEU A 39 -8.19 4.55 11.08
CA LEU A 39 -6.78 4.88 11.31
C LEU A 39 -6.44 4.77 12.80
N GLY A 40 -5.24 4.26 13.11
CA GLY A 40 -4.72 4.20 14.48
C GLY A 40 -4.18 5.52 15.00
N PHE A 41 -4.38 6.62 14.26
CA PHE A 41 -3.90 7.96 14.61
C PHE A 41 -4.77 9.01 13.94
N SER A 42 -4.58 10.28 14.34
CA SER A 42 -5.25 11.41 13.68
C SER A 42 -4.37 11.98 12.58
N LEU A 43 -4.97 12.33 11.43
CA LEU A 43 -4.26 13.02 10.35
C LEU A 43 -3.77 14.41 10.77
N SER A 44 -4.38 15.02 11.80
CA SER A 44 -3.91 16.27 12.38
C SER A 44 -2.85 16.08 13.46
N ASP A 45 -2.48 14.84 13.77
CA ASP A 45 -1.48 14.53 14.79
C ASP A 45 -0.11 15.10 14.41
N LYS A 46 0.60 15.62 15.45
CA LYS A 46 1.91 16.25 15.25
C LYS A 46 2.96 15.29 14.66
N TYR A 47 2.86 13.99 14.97
CA TYR A 47 3.80 12.99 14.42
C TYR A 47 3.54 12.74 12.94
N THR A 48 2.28 12.71 12.53
CA THR A 48 1.91 12.63 11.13
C THR A 48 2.45 13.85 10.37
N LYS A 49 2.30 15.04 10.94
CA LYS A 49 2.81 16.28 10.36
C LYS A 49 4.31 16.26 10.20
N ARG A 50 5.06 15.84 11.23
CA ARG A 50 6.52 15.74 11.17
C ARG A 50 7.01 14.73 10.15
N ALA A 51 6.29 13.61 10.02
CA ALA A 51 6.71 12.51 9.15
C ALA A 51 6.51 12.81 7.66
N GLY A 52 5.53 13.63 7.29
CA GLY A 52 5.28 13.83 5.88
C GLY A 52 4.24 14.87 5.49
N LEU A 53 3.77 15.70 6.42
CA LEU A 53 2.69 16.63 6.11
C LEU A 53 3.06 17.64 5.02
N ASP A 54 4.32 18.00 4.91
CA ASP A 54 4.81 18.91 3.85
C ASP A 54 4.52 18.34 2.45
N TYR A 55 4.33 17.04 2.35
CA TYR A 55 4.06 16.33 1.09
C TYR A 55 2.58 16.08 0.85
N TRP A 56 1.68 16.32 1.82
CA TRP A 56 0.25 16.06 1.68
C TRP A 56 -0.36 16.81 0.48
N TYR A 57 0.10 18.04 0.24
CA TYR A 57 -0.42 18.86 -0.86
C TYR A 57 0.06 18.41 -2.23
N SER A 58 1.14 17.61 -2.26
CA SER A 58 1.73 17.09 -3.51
C SER A 58 1.26 15.68 -3.84
N VAL A 59 0.48 15.06 -2.97
CA VAL A 59 0.00 13.70 -3.14
C VAL A 59 -1.52 13.68 -3.12
N ASN A 60 -2.11 12.84 -3.96
CA ASN A 60 -3.55 12.65 -4.02
C ASN A 60 -3.94 11.61 -2.96
N ILE A 61 -4.45 12.08 -1.82
CA ILE A 61 -4.84 11.24 -0.68
C ILE A 61 -6.34 11.17 -0.57
N THR A 62 -6.89 9.96 -0.56
CA THR A 62 -8.33 9.72 -0.46
C THR A 62 -8.62 8.81 0.73
N ARG A 63 -9.61 9.20 1.56
CA ARG A 63 -10.14 8.38 2.64
C ARG A 63 -11.31 7.55 2.10
N ILE A 64 -11.29 6.23 2.38
CA ILE A 64 -12.34 5.30 1.96
C ILE A 64 -12.75 4.47 3.19
N ASP A 65 -14.04 4.23 3.38
CA ASP A 65 -14.52 3.51 4.56
C ASP A 65 -14.15 2.03 4.53
N THR A 66 -14.29 1.37 3.38
CA THR A 66 -14.01 -0.07 3.28
C THR A 66 -13.26 -0.41 1.99
N LEU A 67 -12.56 -1.55 2.00
CA LEU A 67 -11.94 -2.09 0.77
C LEU A 67 -13.00 -2.43 -0.28
N GLU A 68 -14.17 -2.90 0.14
CA GLU A 68 -15.28 -3.23 -0.75
C GLU A 68 -15.74 -2.00 -1.52
N ASP A 69 -15.84 -0.86 -0.85
CA ASP A 69 -16.18 0.41 -1.50
C ASP A 69 -15.13 0.80 -2.54
N LEU A 70 -13.86 0.66 -2.21
CA LEU A 70 -12.77 0.99 -3.13
C LEU A 70 -12.79 0.07 -4.35
N LYS A 71 -13.01 -1.22 -4.16
CA LYS A 71 -13.11 -2.18 -5.26
C LYS A 71 -14.33 -1.90 -6.13
N ALA A 72 -15.46 -1.53 -5.52
CA ALA A 72 -16.68 -1.20 -6.25
C ALA A 72 -16.50 0.03 -7.13
N GLN A 73 -15.69 0.99 -6.69
CA GLN A 73 -15.36 2.19 -7.47
C GLN A 73 -14.36 1.91 -8.61
N ASN A 74 -13.67 0.77 -8.56
CA ASN A 74 -12.64 0.40 -9.52
C ASN A 74 -12.82 -1.07 -9.96
N PRO A 75 -13.95 -1.41 -10.61
CA PRO A 75 -14.31 -2.81 -10.86
C PRO A 75 -13.37 -3.53 -11.83
N ASP A 76 -12.69 -2.80 -12.69
CA ASP A 76 -11.80 -3.39 -13.69
C ASP A 76 -10.32 -3.36 -13.27
N ALA A 77 -10.02 -2.83 -12.09
CA ALA A 77 -8.63 -2.72 -11.61
C ALA A 77 -8.18 -4.01 -10.93
N ASN A 78 -6.87 -4.26 -11.00
CA ASN A 78 -6.24 -5.36 -10.26
C ASN A 78 -5.84 -4.88 -8.88
N PHE A 79 -6.16 -5.68 -7.86
CA PHE A 79 -5.78 -5.43 -6.48
C PHE A 79 -4.82 -6.54 -6.02
N TYR A 80 -3.63 -6.16 -5.60
CA TYR A 80 -2.63 -7.08 -5.06
C TYR A 80 -2.49 -6.82 -3.56
N TYR A 81 -2.59 -7.88 -2.77
CA TYR A 81 -2.53 -7.81 -1.30
C TYR A 81 -1.16 -8.30 -0.83
N LEU A 82 -0.41 -7.43 -0.17
CA LEU A 82 0.92 -7.74 0.35
C LEU A 82 0.80 -8.37 1.73
N THR A 83 1.35 -9.58 1.88
CA THR A 83 1.26 -10.35 3.11
C THR A 83 2.41 -11.32 3.23
N THR A 84 2.85 -11.58 4.47
CA THR A 84 3.85 -12.61 4.75
C THR A 84 3.28 -14.02 4.64
N LYS A 85 1.95 -14.15 4.50
CA LYS A 85 1.24 -15.44 4.46
C LYS A 85 1.10 -16.03 3.07
N SER A 86 1.42 -15.28 2.02
CA SER A 86 1.37 -15.78 0.65
C SER A 86 2.65 -16.53 0.29
N LYS A 87 2.54 -17.50 -0.61
CA LYS A 87 3.68 -18.21 -1.19
C LYS A 87 4.04 -17.68 -2.58
N VAL A 88 3.25 -16.76 -3.11
CA VAL A 88 3.49 -16.15 -4.43
C VAL A 88 4.36 -14.91 -4.23
N SER A 89 5.57 -14.95 -4.78
CA SER A 89 6.50 -13.83 -4.68
C SER A 89 6.08 -12.68 -5.59
N TYR A 90 6.32 -11.45 -5.14
CA TYR A 90 6.15 -10.28 -6.00
C TYR A 90 7.11 -10.29 -7.19
N PHE A 91 8.21 -11.06 -7.13
CA PHE A 91 9.10 -11.26 -8.27
C PHE A 91 8.39 -11.89 -9.46
N ASP A 92 7.37 -12.72 -9.20
CA ASP A 92 6.62 -13.44 -10.21
C ASP A 92 5.32 -12.74 -10.60
N THR A 93 5.09 -11.54 -10.09
CA THR A 93 3.88 -10.77 -10.36
C THR A 93 4.13 -9.77 -11.46
N GLN A 94 3.19 -9.69 -12.41
CA GLN A 94 3.24 -8.71 -13.50
C GLN A 94 2.33 -7.54 -13.17
N PHE A 95 2.93 -6.42 -12.81
CA PHE A 95 2.20 -5.21 -12.49
C PHE A 95 1.93 -4.37 -13.73
N LYS A 96 0.77 -3.72 -13.76
CA LYS A 96 0.36 -2.82 -14.85
C LYS A 96 -0.02 -1.46 -14.28
N GLU A 97 0.17 -0.42 -15.07
CA GLU A 97 -0.25 0.92 -14.70
C GLU A 97 -1.71 0.92 -14.22
N GLY A 98 -1.96 1.58 -13.10
CA GLY A 98 -3.29 1.64 -12.52
C GLY A 98 -3.60 0.55 -11.49
N ASP A 99 -2.73 -0.44 -11.31
CA ASP A 99 -2.92 -1.47 -10.30
C ASP A 99 -2.92 -0.88 -8.89
N PHE A 100 -3.65 -1.55 -8.00
CA PHE A 100 -3.76 -1.22 -6.59
C PHE A 100 -2.89 -2.16 -5.77
N LEU A 101 -2.02 -1.58 -4.94
CA LEU A 101 -1.10 -2.31 -4.07
C LEU A 101 -1.56 -2.09 -2.63
N VAL A 102 -2.09 -3.14 -2.01
CA VAL A 102 -2.77 -3.06 -0.70
C VAL A 102 -1.85 -3.61 0.39
N PHE A 103 -1.66 -2.80 1.43
CA PHE A 103 -0.82 -3.12 2.58
C PHE A 103 -1.65 -3.05 3.86
N GLY A 104 -1.44 -3.98 4.78
CA GLY A 104 -2.19 -4.05 6.02
C GLY A 104 -1.59 -3.25 7.16
N PRO A 105 -2.31 -3.20 8.29
CA PRO A 105 -1.81 -2.55 9.50
C PRO A 105 -0.53 -3.23 10.01
N GLU A 106 0.35 -2.43 10.61
CA GLU A 106 1.71 -2.85 10.96
C GLU A 106 1.75 -4.03 11.92
N SER A 107 0.82 -4.10 12.88
CA SER A 107 0.87 -5.13 13.94
C SER A 107 0.20 -6.45 13.56
N ARG A 108 -0.72 -6.45 12.60
CA ARG A 108 -1.56 -7.64 12.34
C ARG A 108 -1.74 -8.02 10.88
N GLY A 109 -1.32 -7.16 9.96
CA GLY A 109 -1.48 -7.41 8.53
C GLY A 109 -2.93 -7.37 8.06
N ILE A 110 -3.16 -7.71 6.81
CA ILE A 110 -4.49 -7.75 6.19
C ILE A 110 -5.25 -8.97 6.74
N PRO A 111 -6.55 -8.84 7.09
CA PRO A 111 -7.35 -9.98 7.55
C PRO A 111 -7.36 -11.15 6.56
N GLU A 112 -7.36 -12.38 7.08
CA GLU A 112 -7.24 -13.58 6.25
C GLU A 112 -8.44 -13.80 5.33
N ASP A 113 -9.63 -13.38 5.74
CA ASP A 113 -10.82 -13.48 4.89
C ASP A 113 -10.69 -12.63 3.61
N ILE A 114 -9.95 -11.54 3.68
CA ILE A 114 -9.63 -10.71 2.51
C ILE A 114 -8.54 -11.38 1.67
N LEU A 115 -7.47 -11.84 2.33
CA LEU A 115 -6.29 -12.42 1.66
C LEU A 115 -6.63 -13.69 0.90
N PHE A 116 -7.51 -14.52 1.44
CA PHE A 116 -7.81 -15.85 0.90
C PHE A 116 -9.20 -15.94 0.26
N ALA A 117 -9.81 -14.79 -0.07
CA ALA A 117 -11.00 -14.78 -0.90
C ALA A 117 -10.69 -15.40 -2.28
N PRO A 118 -11.65 -16.06 -2.95
CA PRO A 118 -11.38 -16.81 -4.19
C PRO A 118 -10.74 -15.99 -5.31
N ASP A 119 -10.99 -14.69 -5.36
CA ASP A 119 -10.48 -13.79 -6.39
C ASP A 119 -9.30 -12.93 -5.92
N ALA A 120 -8.77 -13.17 -4.72
CA ALA A 120 -7.70 -12.36 -4.15
C ALA A 120 -6.34 -12.71 -4.75
N ASN A 121 -5.57 -11.68 -5.10
CA ASN A 121 -4.19 -11.79 -5.53
C ASN A 121 -3.28 -11.44 -4.35
N SER A 122 -3.00 -12.43 -3.50
CA SER A 122 -2.11 -12.26 -2.34
C SER A 122 -0.69 -12.61 -2.72
N ILE A 123 0.23 -11.68 -2.48
CA ILE A 123 1.65 -11.81 -2.83
C ILE A 123 2.53 -11.47 -1.65
N THR A 124 3.77 -11.88 -1.71
CA THR A 124 4.73 -11.66 -0.62
C THR A 124 6.04 -11.08 -1.12
N ILE A 125 6.72 -10.36 -0.25
CA ILE A 125 8.12 -9.97 -0.45
C ILE A 125 8.95 -11.07 0.19
N PRO A 126 9.83 -11.76 -0.58
CA PRO A 126 10.67 -12.81 -0.01
C PRO A 126 11.53 -12.29 1.14
N MET A 127 11.61 -13.06 2.21
CA MET A 127 12.42 -12.74 3.37
C MET A 127 13.23 -13.96 3.79
N LYS A 128 14.37 -13.70 4.45
CA LYS A 128 15.16 -14.75 5.05
C LYS A 128 14.34 -15.52 6.10
N ALA A 129 14.48 -16.81 6.14
CA ALA A 129 13.76 -17.66 7.11
C ALA A 129 13.98 -17.19 8.55
N GLY A 130 12.92 -17.23 9.35
CA GLY A 130 12.95 -16.81 10.74
C GLY A 130 12.64 -15.35 10.99
N GLN A 131 12.54 -14.54 9.96
CA GLN A 131 12.15 -13.13 10.10
C GLN A 131 10.62 -13.00 10.03
N ARG A 132 10.06 -11.98 10.69
CA ARG A 132 8.61 -11.82 10.81
C ARG A 132 8.02 -10.96 9.69
N SER A 133 8.55 -9.75 9.52
CA SER A 133 8.02 -8.78 8.57
C SER A 133 9.03 -7.66 8.32
N LEU A 134 8.84 -6.96 7.22
CA LEU A 134 9.56 -5.73 6.92
C LEU A 134 8.76 -4.54 7.45
N ASN A 135 9.46 -3.44 7.72
CA ASN A 135 8.81 -2.18 8.02
C ASN A 135 7.82 -1.83 6.90
N LEU A 136 6.66 -1.29 7.25
CA LEU A 136 5.59 -1.01 6.28
C LEU A 136 6.05 -0.05 5.18
N SER A 137 6.68 1.06 5.53
CA SER A 137 7.11 2.03 4.52
C SER A 137 8.18 1.45 3.59
N ASN A 138 9.06 0.59 4.09
CA ASN A 138 10.02 -0.13 3.26
C ASN A 138 9.33 -1.08 2.30
N SER A 139 8.32 -1.82 2.77
CA SER A 139 7.55 -2.73 1.93
C SER A 139 6.87 -2.00 0.78
N VAL A 140 6.25 -0.86 1.06
CA VAL A 140 5.60 -0.05 0.04
C VAL A 140 6.61 0.43 -1.01
N ALA A 141 7.77 0.92 -0.57
CA ALA A 141 8.81 1.39 -1.49
C ALA A 141 9.32 0.29 -2.40
N ILE A 142 9.56 -0.89 -1.84
CA ILE A 142 10.05 -2.05 -2.59
C ILE A 142 9.06 -2.43 -3.70
N VAL A 143 7.79 -2.61 -3.34
CA VAL A 143 6.77 -3.08 -4.30
C VAL A 143 6.41 -2.00 -5.30
N LEU A 144 6.25 -0.76 -4.85
CA LEU A 144 5.89 0.35 -5.73
C LEU A 144 6.95 0.58 -6.81
N TYR A 145 8.23 0.61 -6.44
CA TYR A 145 9.29 0.81 -7.43
C TYR A 145 9.49 -0.39 -8.36
N GLU A 146 9.22 -1.60 -7.88
CA GLU A 146 9.20 -2.76 -8.79
C GLU A 146 8.06 -2.64 -9.81
N ALA A 147 6.88 -2.24 -9.37
CA ALA A 147 5.75 -2.03 -10.27
C ALA A 147 6.06 -0.93 -11.31
N ILE A 148 6.65 0.17 -10.88
CA ILE A 148 7.07 1.27 -11.76
C ILE A 148 8.09 0.77 -12.79
N ARG A 149 9.09 -0.01 -12.34
CA ARG A 149 10.10 -0.58 -13.24
C ARG A 149 9.47 -1.43 -14.33
N GLN A 150 8.52 -2.27 -13.95
CA GLN A 150 7.86 -3.18 -14.91
C GLN A 150 7.00 -2.42 -15.92
N ALA A 151 6.32 -1.36 -15.51
CA ALA A 151 5.40 -0.62 -16.36
C ALA A 151 6.10 0.39 -17.26
N GLY A 152 7.29 0.78 -16.92
CA GLY A 152 8.10 1.75 -17.66
C GLY A 152 9.01 1.14 -18.71
#